data_e45871ec3c48272c86d9cb7fa25edaf8
#
_entry.id   e45871ec3c48272c86d9cb7fa25edaf8
#
_cell.length_a   1.000
_cell.length_b   1.000
_cell.length_c   1.000
_cell.angle_alpha   90.00
_cell.angle_beta   90.00
_cell.angle_gamma   90.00
#
_symmetry.space_group_name_H-M   'P 1'
#
loop_
_entity.id
_entity.type
_entity.pdbx_description
1 polymer ?
#
loop_
_entity_poly.entity_id
_entity_poly.type
_entity_poly.pdbx_seq_one_letter_code
_entity_poly.pdbx_strand_id
1 'polypeptide(L)'
;REVQGKAEELTVALERAVIRVTSVRQEMLPHGVGYLRISQFQNRTGPDLIKAIGNLKAQGQLNGLILDLRNNPGGVLSAAIEVVDAFIDEGLIVSTKGRDEFLDAKYEATTATVLDREPIVILINGGSASAAEIVAGALQDHERAVLIGTPSFGKGSVQTILTLENNYALKLTTALYYTPNGRSIQATGIQPTIQVSGGEALIESDTRVREADLPKHLENAGAEDITSERVVDRLTKDNQLLHAYNLLRGAQLLAR
;
A
#
# COMPACT_ATOMS: atom_id res chain seq x y z
N ARG A 1 24.94 -21.94 14.94
CA ARG A 1 25.31 -20.70 15.64
C ARG A 1 26.80 -20.73 16.01
N GLU A 2 27.37 -19.59 16.18
CA GLU A 2 28.73 -19.47 16.68
C GLU A 2 28.71 -19.21 18.21
N VAL A 3 29.37 -20.03 18.98
CA VAL A 3 29.50 -19.90 20.43
C VAL A 3 30.98 -19.92 20.78
N GLN A 4 31.49 -18.84 21.34
CA GLN A 4 32.90 -18.66 21.72
C GLN A 4 33.89 -18.94 20.56
N GLY A 5 33.55 -18.52 19.33
CA GLY A 5 34.40 -18.71 18.16
C GLY A 5 34.42 -20.15 17.59
N LYS A 6 33.52 -21.03 18.06
CA LYS A 6 33.32 -22.38 17.49
C LYS A 6 31.95 -22.51 16.87
N ALA A 7 31.87 -23.05 15.65
CA ALA A 7 30.63 -23.42 15.00
C ALA A 7 29.97 -24.56 15.78
N GLU A 8 28.77 -24.33 16.30
CA GLU A 8 27.95 -25.35 16.97
C GLU A 8 26.76 -25.71 16.09
N GLU A 9 26.62 -26.99 15.74
CA GLU A 9 25.46 -27.48 15.01
C GLU A 9 24.25 -27.51 15.95
N LEU A 10 23.16 -26.84 15.55
CA LEU A 10 21.91 -26.79 16.32
C LEU A 10 20.83 -27.57 15.58
N THR A 11 20.38 -28.68 16.12
CA THR A 11 19.21 -29.40 15.62
C THR A 11 17.96 -28.89 16.33
N VAL A 12 17.01 -28.32 15.57
CA VAL A 12 15.76 -27.80 16.10
C VAL A 12 14.59 -28.60 15.49
N ALA A 13 13.77 -29.20 16.35
CA ALA A 13 12.51 -29.79 15.93
C ALA A 13 11.50 -28.68 15.67
N LEU A 14 10.92 -28.65 14.47
CA LEU A 14 9.89 -27.68 14.07
C LEU A 14 8.56 -28.39 13.87
N GLU A 15 7.53 -27.92 14.57
CA GLU A 15 6.16 -28.37 14.35
C GLU A 15 5.45 -27.41 13.40
N ARG A 16 4.74 -27.96 12.39
CA ARG A 16 3.93 -27.16 11.48
C ARG A 16 2.67 -26.67 12.17
N ALA A 17 2.49 -25.36 12.23
CA ALA A 17 1.29 -24.74 12.77
C ALA A 17 0.80 -23.63 11.83
N VAL A 18 -0.50 -23.31 11.92
CA VAL A 18 -1.06 -22.15 11.22
C VAL A 18 -0.67 -20.89 11.98
N ILE A 19 0.29 -20.16 11.44
CA ILE A 19 0.73 -18.87 11.98
C ILE A 19 -0.14 -17.77 11.39
N ARG A 20 -0.87 -17.04 12.23
CA ARG A 20 -1.64 -15.87 11.82
C ARG A 20 -0.74 -14.64 11.87
N VAL A 21 -0.32 -14.15 10.72
CA VAL A 21 0.43 -12.90 10.60
C VAL A 21 -0.55 -11.79 10.24
N THR A 22 -0.54 -10.68 10.99
CA THR A 22 -1.33 -9.50 10.69
C THR A 22 -0.80 -8.85 9.41
N SER A 23 -1.59 -8.92 8.32
CA SER A 23 -1.21 -8.34 7.02
C SER A 23 -1.55 -6.87 6.89
N VAL A 24 -2.51 -6.37 7.67
CA VAL A 24 -3.00 -4.99 7.64
C VAL A 24 -2.63 -4.28 8.94
N ARG A 25 -2.02 -3.10 8.83
CA ARG A 25 -1.73 -2.20 9.96
C ARG A 25 -2.31 -0.83 9.66
N GLN A 26 -2.82 -0.15 10.67
CA GLN A 26 -3.44 1.16 10.55
C GLN A 26 -2.91 2.13 11.58
N GLU A 27 -2.94 3.41 11.25
CA GLU A 27 -2.60 4.51 12.12
C GLU A 27 -3.35 5.78 11.67
N MET A 28 -3.85 6.58 12.59
CA MET A 28 -4.39 7.90 12.27
C MET A 28 -3.26 8.93 12.37
N LEU A 29 -2.95 9.56 11.26
CA LEU A 29 -2.04 10.69 11.19
C LEU A 29 -2.79 12.00 11.48
N PRO A 30 -2.10 13.11 11.77
CA PRO A 30 -2.73 14.40 12.00
C PRO A 30 -3.69 14.81 10.88
N HIS A 31 -4.64 15.68 11.21
CA HIS A 31 -5.63 16.25 10.30
C HIS A 31 -6.57 15.21 9.64
N GLY A 32 -6.78 14.06 10.29
CA GLY A 32 -7.69 13.03 9.79
C GLY A 32 -7.15 12.27 8.56
N VAL A 33 -5.84 12.19 8.37
CA VAL A 33 -5.24 11.34 7.34
C VAL A 33 -5.05 9.94 7.89
N GLY A 34 -5.77 8.96 7.32
CA GLY A 34 -5.55 7.55 7.64
C GLY A 34 -4.30 7.01 6.95
N TYR A 35 -3.47 6.29 7.68
CA TYR A 35 -2.39 5.48 7.11
C TYR A 35 -2.72 4.01 7.28
N LEU A 36 -2.66 3.25 6.19
CA LEU A 36 -2.95 1.83 6.17
C LEU A 36 -1.87 1.12 5.36
N ARG A 37 -1.20 0.14 5.97
CA ARG A 37 -0.18 -0.66 5.30
C ARG A 37 -0.67 -2.08 5.10
N ILE A 38 -0.57 -2.58 3.88
CA ILE A 38 -0.76 -4.01 3.56
C ILE A 38 0.62 -4.59 3.26
N SER A 39 1.11 -5.48 4.13
CA SER A 39 2.43 -6.10 3.97
C SER A 39 2.41 -7.29 3.01
N GLN A 40 1.26 -7.96 2.86
CA GLN A 40 1.06 -9.15 2.03
C GLN A 40 -0.44 -9.40 1.86
N PHE A 41 -0.84 -10.01 0.74
CA PHE A 41 -2.23 -10.40 0.51
C PHE A 41 -2.50 -11.82 0.98
N GLN A 42 -3.32 -11.96 2.01
CA GLN A 42 -3.83 -13.20 2.61
C GLN A 42 -5.35 -13.25 2.48
N ASN A 43 -5.97 -14.42 2.66
CA ASN A 43 -7.43 -14.59 2.54
C ASN A 43 -8.27 -13.62 3.39
N ARG A 44 -7.72 -13.10 4.48
CA ARG A 44 -8.41 -12.16 5.37
C ARG A 44 -8.07 -10.69 5.12
N THR A 45 -7.21 -10.37 4.15
CA THR A 45 -6.74 -9.00 3.94
C THR A 45 -7.88 -8.05 3.59
N GLY A 46 -8.85 -8.46 2.76
CA GLY A 46 -10.04 -7.65 2.45
C GLY A 46 -10.86 -7.31 3.70
N PRO A 47 -11.38 -8.31 4.46
CA PRO A 47 -12.10 -8.05 5.71
C PRO A 47 -11.29 -7.26 6.74
N ASP A 48 -9.98 -7.53 6.87
CA ASP A 48 -9.12 -6.82 7.81
C ASP A 48 -8.90 -5.35 7.39
N LEU A 49 -8.85 -5.05 6.08
CA LEU A 49 -8.83 -3.69 5.54
C LEU A 49 -10.12 -2.93 5.88
N ILE A 50 -11.28 -3.52 5.61
CA ILE A 50 -12.59 -2.92 5.91
C ILE A 50 -12.70 -2.58 7.40
N LYS A 51 -12.31 -3.52 8.25
CA LYS A 51 -12.26 -3.30 9.70
C LYS A 51 -11.28 -2.19 10.08
N ALA A 52 -10.11 -2.13 9.45
CA ALA A 52 -9.10 -1.10 9.70
C ALA A 52 -9.63 0.30 9.35
N ILE A 53 -10.31 0.44 8.21
CA ILE A 53 -10.94 1.71 7.81
C ILE A 53 -12.06 2.09 8.79
N GLY A 54 -12.89 1.13 9.21
CA GLY A 54 -13.91 1.36 10.24
C GLY A 54 -13.32 1.86 11.57
N ASN A 55 -12.20 1.29 11.99
CA ASN A 55 -11.48 1.74 13.18
C ASN A 55 -10.89 3.16 13.03
N LEU A 56 -10.40 3.52 11.84
CA LEU A 56 -9.93 4.88 11.56
C LEU A 56 -11.10 5.87 11.62
N LYS A 57 -12.23 5.56 10.98
CA LYS A 57 -13.45 6.39 11.04
C LYS A 57 -13.98 6.56 12.48
N ALA A 58 -13.85 5.54 13.32
CA ALA A 58 -14.25 5.59 14.73
C ALA A 58 -13.36 6.50 15.60
N GLN A 59 -12.10 6.77 15.19
CA GLN A 59 -11.18 7.67 15.89
C GLN A 59 -11.42 9.14 15.57
N GLY A 60 -12.17 9.46 14.50
CA GLY A 60 -12.47 10.82 14.08
C GLY A 60 -12.78 10.89 12.59
N GLN A 61 -12.94 12.11 12.08
CA GLN A 61 -13.20 12.33 10.67
C GLN A 61 -11.98 11.87 9.82
N LEU A 62 -12.24 10.95 8.90
CA LEU A 62 -11.24 10.48 7.93
C LEU A 62 -11.33 11.39 6.70
N ASN A 63 -10.27 12.17 6.47
CA ASN A 63 -10.23 13.18 5.40
C ASN A 63 -9.38 12.76 4.19
N GLY A 64 -8.81 11.57 4.23
CA GLY A 64 -8.02 10.96 3.17
C GLY A 64 -7.28 9.73 3.67
N LEU A 65 -6.85 8.88 2.74
CA LEU A 65 -6.19 7.61 3.05
C LEU A 65 -4.85 7.48 2.31
N ILE A 66 -3.81 7.10 3.04
CA ILE A 66 -2.56 6.61 2.46
C ILE A 66 -2.55 5.09 2.56
N LEU A 67 -2.55 4.40 1.41
CA LEU A 67 -2.43 2.95 1.32
C LEU A 67 -0.99 2.57 0.97
N ASP A 68 -0.23 2.05 1.92
CA ASP A 68 1.17 1.68 1.71
C ASP A 68 1.30 0.21 1.26
N LEU A 69 1.66 0.03 -0.01
CA LEU A 69 1.93 -1.26 -0.65
C LEU A 69 3.43 -1.47 -0.91
N ARG A 70 4.31 -0.63 -0.39
CA ARG A 70 5.76 -0.79 -0.55
C ARG A 70 6.26 -2.08 0.07
N ASN A 71 7.15 -2.77 -0.64
CA ASN A 71 7.70 -4.07 -0.24
C ASN A 71 6.62 -5.14 0.00
N ASN A 72 5.48 -5.03 -0.66
CA ASN A 72 4.42 -6.04 -0.64
C ASN A 72 4.61 -6.99 -1.84
N PRO A 73 5.03 -8.25 -1.63
CA PRO A 73 5.31 -9.18 -2.73
C PRO A 73 4.04 -9.72 -3.42
N GLY A 74 2.85 -9.27 -3.00
CA GLY A 74 1.57 -9.76 -3.46
C GLY A 74 0.98 -10.82 -2.55
N GLY A 75 0.35 -11.83 -3.14
CA GLY A 75 -0.29 -12.93 -2.42
C GLY A 75 -1.56 -13.42 -3.12
N VAL A 76 -2.64 -13.58 -2.38
CA VAL A 76 -3.90 -14.16 -2.86
C VAL A 76 -4.65 -13.18 -3.76
N LEU A 77 -5.01 -13.63 -4.97
CA LEU A 77 -5.72 -12.81 -5.96
C LEU A 77 -7.09 -12.34 -5.45
N SER A 78 -7.88 -13.23 -4.86
CA SER A 78 -9.22 -12.86 -4.35
C SER A 78 -9.14 -11.77 -3.29
N ALA A 79 -8.11 -11.76 -2.46
CA ALA A 79 -7.90 -10.71 -1.46
C ALA A 79 -7.54 -9.36 -2.11
N ALA A 80 -6.81 -9.35 -3.24
CA ALA A 80 -6.56 -8.13 -3.99
C ALA A 80 -7.85 -7.58 -4.62
N ILE A 81 -8.68 -8.47 -5.17
CA ILE A 81 -10.00 -8.11 -5.73
C ILE A 81 -10.87 -7.48 -4.64
N GLU A 82 -11.00 -8.12 -3.47
CA GLU A 82 -11.75 -7.59 -2.33
C GLU A 82 -11.25 -6.21 -1.86
N VAL A 83 -9.92 -5.99 -1.90
CA VAL A 83 -9.32 -4.70 -1.54
C VAL A 83 -9.67 -3.62 -2.56
N VAL A 84 -9.66 -3.91 -3.87
CA VAL A 84 -10.07 -2.94 -4.90
C VAL A 84 -11.55 -2.67 -4.81
N ASP A 85 -12.37 -3.72 -4.68
CA ASP A 85 -13.83 -3.65 -4.56
C ASP A 85 -14.29 -2.77 -3.39
N ALA A 86 -13.50 -2.73 -2.30
CA ALA A 86 -13.76 -1.84 -1.18
C ALA A 86 -13.64 -0.33 -1.52
N PHE A 87 -13.07 0.04 -2.67
CA PHE A 87 -12.80 1.44 -3.05
C PHE A 87 -13.48 1.90 -4.33
N ILE A 88 -14.01 0.99 -5.16
CA ILE A 88 -14.74 1.31 -6.39
C ILE A 88 -16.09 0.60 -6.39
N ASP A 89 -17.10 1.21 -6.97
CA ASP A 89 -18.49 0.72 -6.98
C ASP A 89 -18.91 0.05 -8.29
N GLU A 90 -18.13 0.22 -9.35
CA GLU A 90 -18.39 -0.37 -10.65
C GLU A 90 -17.11 -0.54 -11.49
N GLY A 91 -17.19 -1.37 -12.52
CA GLY A 91 -16.16 -1.53 -13.53
C GLY A 91 -15.22 -2.70 -13.28
N LEU A 92 -14.32 -2.91 -14.23
CA LEU A 92 -13.36 -4.00 -14.22
C LEU A 92 -12.26 -3.75 -13.17
N ILE A 93 -11.96 -4.75 -12.34
CA ILE A 93 -10.83 -4.71 -11.40
C ILE A 93 -9.57 -5.24 -12.08
N VAL A 94 -9.65 -6.42 -12.66
CA VAL A 94 -8.53 -7.10 -13.34
C VAL A 94 -9.07 -8.12 -14.33
N SER A 95 -8.34 -8.34 -15.42
CA SER A 95 -8.60 -9.47 -16.29
C SER A 95 -7.37 -10.35 -16.43
N THR A 96 -7.59 -11.62 -16.76
CA THR A 96 -6.55 -12.57 -17.10
C THR A 96 -6.71 -12.99 -18.54
N LYS A 97 -5.60 -13.21 -19.24
CA LYS A 97 -5.58 -13.82 -20.56
C LYS A 97 -4.57 -14.95 -20.58
N GLY A 98 -5.05 -16.15 -20.88
CA GLY A 98 -4.26 -17.35 -20.99
C GLY A 98 -3.83 -17.65 -22.42
N ARG A 99 -3.17 -18.82 -22.60
CA ARG A 99 -2.91 -19.37 -23.90
C ARG A 99 -4.21 -19.89 -24.56
N ASP A 100 -5.10 -20.43 -23.73
CA ASP A 100 -6.41 -20.92 -24.13
C ASP A 100 -7.48 -19.99 -23.52
N GLU A 101 -8.53 -19.72 -24.28
CA GLU A 101 -9.62 -18.80 -23.89
C GLU A 101 -10.35 -19.22 -22.59
N PHE A 102 -10.33 -20.53 -22.22
CA PHE A 102 -10.91 -20.96 -20.94
C PHE A 102 -10.15 -20.46 -19.72
N LEU A 103 -8.94 -19.90 -19.90
CA LEU A 103 -8.13 -19.30 -18.83
C LEU A 103 -8.37 -17.80 -18.73
N ASP A 104 -9.19 -17.26 -19.61
CA ASP A 104 -9.57 -15.86 -19.57
C ASP A 104 -10.63 -15.66 -18.48
N ALA A 105 -10.39 -14.68 -17.64
CA ALA A 105 -11.33 -14.28 -16.60
C ALA A 105 -11.36 -12.77 -16.48
N LYS A 106 -12.53 -12.27 -16.06
CA LYS A 106 -12.73 -10.86 -15.69
C LYS A 106 -13.30 -10.80 -14.30
N TYR A 107 -12.79 -9.88 -13.52
CA TYR A 107 -13.26 -9.61 -12.15
C TYR A 107 -13.73 -8.17 -12.10
N GLU A 108 -15.00 -7.99 -11.77
CA GLU A 108 -15.67 -6.69 -11.75
C GLU A 108 -16.00 -6.29 -10.30
N ALA A 109 -16.10 -4.99 -10.08
CA ALA A 109 -16.44 -4.43 -8.79
C ALA A 109 -17.91 -4.65 -8.46
N THR A 110 -18.21 -4.66 -7.16
CA THR A 110 -19.56 -4.63 -6.60
C THR A 110 -19.86 -3.23 -6.05
N THR A 111 -21.09 -3.00 -5.57
CA THR A 111 -21.51 -1.66 -5.11
C THR A 111 -21.16 -1.32 -3.67
N ALA A 112 -20.33 -2.11 -2.98
CA ALA A 112 -20.06 -2.01 -1.55
C ALA A 112 -18.77 -1.26 -1.23
N THR A 113 -18.68 0.04 -1.50
CA THR A 113 -17.51 0.85 -1.14
C THR A 113 -17.46 1.23 0.35
N VAL A 114 -16.25 1.32 0.89
CA VAL A 114 -16.02 1.76 2.28
C VAL A 114 -15.57 3.21 2.40
N LEU A 115 -15.13 3.81 1.28
CA LEU A 115 -14.76 5.23 1.14
C LEU A 115 -15.41 5.79 -0.12
N ASP A 116 -16.26 6.81 0.04
CA ASP A 116 -17.01 7.40 -1.07
C ASP A 116 -16.17 8.41 -1.87
N ARG A 117 -15.75 9.48 -1.21
CA ARG A 117 -15.06 10.62 -1.85
C ARG A 117 -13.72 10.97 -1.23
N GLU A 118 -13.36 10.35 -0.11
CA GLU A 118 -12.09 10.62 0.54
C GLU A 118 -10.93 10.31 -0.43
N PRO A 119 -10.01 11.26 -0.64
CA PRO A 119 -8.89 11.05 -1.57
C PRO A 119 -7.96 9.94 -1.07
N ILE A 120 -7.46 9.15 -2.01
CA ILE A 120 -6.55 8.03 -1.73
C ILE A 120 -5.22 8.27 -2.42
N VAL A 121 -4.15 8.09 -1.66
CA VAL A 121 -2.78 8.00 -2.18
C VAL A 121 -2.23 6.61 -1.93
N ILE A 122 -1.66 5.99 -2.95
CA ILE A 122 -1.02 4.67 -2.83
C ILE A 122 0.50 4.82 -2.91
N LEU A 123 1.22 4.23 -1.96
CA LEU A 123 2.68 4.16 -1.99
C LEU A 123 3.12 2.83 -2.60
N ILE A 124 3.97 2.90 -3.63
CA ILE A 124 4.56 1.73 -4.31
C ILE A 124 6.07 1.86 -4.43
N ASN A 125 6.75 0.72 -4.57
CA ASN A 125 8.18 0.66 -4.91
C ASN A 125 8.52 -0.65 -5.65
N GLY A 126 9.77 -0.84 -6.01
CA GLY A 126 10.24 -2.05 -6.67
C GLY A 126 10.02 -3.37 -5.92
N GLY A 127 9.64 -3.32 -4.65
CA GLY A 127 9.20 -4.48 -3.86
C GLY A 127 7.69 -4.74 -3.91
N SER A 128 6.89 -3.86 -4.55
CA SER A 128 5.47 -4.04 -4.78
C SER A 128 5.27 -4.96 -5.98
N ALA A 129 4.65 -6.14 -5.80
CA ALA A 129 4.55 -7.15 -6.85
C ALA A 129 3.18 -7.84 -6.90
N SER A 130 2.79 -8.36 -8.09
CA SER A 130 1.65 -9.26 -8.29
C SER A 130 0.33 -8.65 -7.78
N ALA A 131 -0.31 -9.22 -6.74
CA ALA A 131 -1.55 -8.71 -6.14
C ALA A 131 -1.47 -7.22 -5.73
N ALA A 132 -0.31 -6.74 -5.28
CA ALA A 132 -0.09 -5.33 -4.97
C ALA A 132 -0.13 -4.46 -6.23
N GLU A 133 0.36 -4.99 -7.35
CA GLU A 133 0.32 -4.31 -8.66
C GLU A 133 -1.10 -4.30 -9.25
N ILE A 134 -1.88 -5.35 -8.99
CA ILE A 134 -3.30 -5.39 -9.37
C ILE A 134 -4.06 -4.26 -8.65
N VAL A 135 -3.90 -4.13 -7.32
CA VAL A 135 -4.55 -3.07 -6.55
C VAL A 135 -4.11 -1.69 -7.01
N ALA A 136 -2.80 -1.46 -7.14
CA ALA A 136 -2.27 -0.18 -7.57
C ALA A 136 -2.74 0.18 -8.99
N GLY A 137 -2.65 -0.76 -9.94
CA GLY A 137 -3.03 -0.54 -11.33
C GLY A 137 -4.53 -0.34 -11.52
N ALA A 138 -5.37 -1.09 -10.80
CA ALA A 138 -6.81 -0.93 -10.86
C ALA A 138 -7.26 0.45 -10.34
N LEU A 139 -6.81 0.82 -9.14
CA LEU A 139 -7.19 2.11 -8.54
C LEU A 139 -6.60 3.31 -9.29
N GLN A 140 -5.46 3.13 -9.98
CA GLN A 140 -4.90 4.14 -10.88
C GLN A 140 -5.76 4.28 -12.15
N ASP A 141 -6.12 3.17 -12.80
CA ASP A 141 -6.89 3.17 -14.04
C ASP A 141 -8.32 3.71 -13.88
N HIS A 142 -8.91 3.52 -12.69
CA HIS A 142 -10.18 4.11 -12.29
C HIS A 142 -10.05 5.57 -11.79
N GLU A 143 -8.85 6.17 -11.84
CA GLU A 143 -8.59 7.50 -11.28
C GLU A 143 -9.01 7.67 -9.80
N ARG A 144 -9.15 6.52 -9.09
CA ARG A 144 -9.59 6.49 -7.69
C ARG A 144 -8.46 6.85 -6.72
N ALA A 145 -7.20 6.62 -7.13
CA ALA A 145 -6.04 6.90 -6.31
C ALA A 145 -4.88 7.50 -7.11
N VAL A 146 -4.11 8.35 -6.45
CA VAL A 146 -2.83 8.85 -6.96
C VAL A 146 -1.71 7.96 -6.44
N LEU A 147 -0.87 7.45 -7.33
CA LEU A 147 0.27 6.61 -6.98
C LEU A 147 1.53 7.45 -6.79
N ILE A 148 2.20 7.26 -5.65
CA ILE A 148 3.48 7.92 -5.32
C ILE A 148 4.55 6.87 -5.04
N GLY A 149 5.77 7.09 -5.51
CA GLY A 149 6.91 6.25 -5.20
C GLY A 149 7.80 5.98 -6.39
N THR A 150 8.24 4.74 -6.54
CA THR A 150 9.05 4.27 -7.67
C THR A 150 8.32 3.14 -8.39
N PRO A 151 8.68 2.83 -9.66
CA PRO A 151 8.05 1.76 -10.42
C PRO A 151 8.00 0.45 -9.63
N SER A 152 6.91 -0.30 -9.77
CA SER A 152 6.74 -1.60 -9.14
C SER A 152 7.53 -2.71 -9.85
N PHE A 153 7.48 -3.93 -9.34
CA PHE A 153 8.33 -5.04 -9.77
C PHE A 153 8.05 -5.55 -11.18
N GLY A 154 6.79 -5.61 -11.59
CA GLY A 154 6.40 -6.12 -12.91
C GLY A 154 6.11 -7.63 -12.94
N LYS A 155 5.47 -8.19 -11.91
CA LYS A 155 5.02 -9.58 -11.90
C LYS A 155 3.55 -9.69 -12.33
N GLY A 156 3.32 -9.77 -13.63
CA GLY A 156 2.00 -9.91 -14.24
C GLY A 156 1.57 -11.33 -14.56
N SER A 157 2.26 -12.36 -14.08
CA SER A 157 1.97 -13.76 -14.40
C SER A 157 1.04 -14.43 -13.39
N VAL A 158 0.03 -15.13 -13.90
CA VAL A 158 -0.87 -16.02 -13.14
C VAL A 158 -0.23 -17.38 -12.99
N GLN A 159 -0.13 -17.88 -11.76
CA GLN A 159 0.39 -19.21 -11.48
C GLN A 159 -0.72 -20.13 -10.97
N THR A 160 -0.96 -21.21 -11.69
CA THR A 160 -1.89 -22.27 -11.29
C THR A 160 -1.14 -23.42 -10.63
N ILE A 161 -1.68 -23.92 -9.54
CA ILE A 161 -1.15 -25.10 -8.83
C ILE A 161 -2.04 -26.28 -9.21
N LEU A 162 -1.46 -27.25 -9.90
CA LEU A 162 -2.09 -28.51 -10.24
C LEU A 162 -1.66 -29.56 -9.23
N THR A 163 -2.60 -30.11 -8.46
CA THR A 163 -2.33 -31.21 -7.54
C THR A 163 -2.21 -32.49 -8.36
N LEU A 164 -1.12 -33.20 -8.17
CA LEU A 164 -0.82 -34.49 -8.76
C LEU A 164 -1.01 -35.61 -7.74
N GLU A 165 -0.96 -36.85 -8.21
CA GLU A 165 -0.95 -38.03 -7.32
C GLU A 165 0.22 -37.98 -6.31
N ASN A 166 0.08 -38.73 -5.20
CA ASN A 166 1.11 -38.82 -4.14
C ASN A 166 1.48 -37.50 -3.45
N ASN A 167 0.55 -36.56 -3.32
CA ASN A 167 0.76 -35.24 -2.69
C ASN A 167 1.80 -34.34 -3.36
N TYR A 168 2.13 -34.62 -4.62
CA TYR A 168 2.91 -33.70 -5.44
C TYR A 168 2.04 -32.59 -5.99
N ALA A 169 2.63 -31.45 -6.31
CA ALA A 169 1.96 -30.35 -6.98
C ALA A 169 2.87 -29.76 -8.05
N LEU A 170 2.28 -29.39 -9.19
CA LEU A 170 2.94 -28.71 -10.27
C LEU A 170 2.46 -27.25 -10.30
N LYS A 171 3.40 -26.31 -10.26
CA LYS A 171 3.11 -24.87 -10.34
C LYS A 171 3.51 -24.38 -11.72
N LEU A 172 2.53 -23.94 -12.50
CA LEU A 172 2.71 -23.47 -13.88
C LEU A 172 2.22 -22.04 -14.05
N THR A 173 2.88 -21.27 -14.90
CA THR A 173 2.35 -20.01 -15.40
C THR A 173 1.36 -20.30 -16.53
N THR A 174 0.11 -19.89 -16.33
CA THR A 174 -1.01 -20.23 -17.22
C THR A 174 -1.63 -19.03 -17.94
N ALA A 175 -1.50 -17.82 -17.37
CA ALA A 175 -2.08 -16.60 -17.90
C ALA A 175 -1.28 -15.36 -17.49
N LEU A 176 -1.63 -14.22 -18.04
CA LEU A 176 -1.12 -12.90 -17.66
C LEU A 176 -2.26 -12.03 -17.12
N TYR A 177 -1.93 -11.15 -16.16
CA TYR A 177 -2.82 -10.11 -15.63
C TYR A 177 -2.79 -8.86 -16.49
N TYR A 178 -3.98 -8.26 -16.63
CA TYR A 178 -4.16 -6.96 -17.30
C TYR A 178 -4.98 -6.04 -16.40
N THR A 179 -4.58 -4.78 -16.34
CA THR A 179 -5.31 -3.73 -15.63
C THR A 179 -6.64 -3.40 -16.33
N PRO A 180 -7.56 -2.66 -15.73
CA PRO A 180 -8.81 -2.24 -16.35
C PRO A 180 -8.65 -1.64 -17.76
N ASN A 181 -7.64 -0.80 -17.96
CA ASN A 181 -7.33 -0.19 -19.26
C ASN A 181 -6.57 -1.13 -20.22
N GLY A 182 -6.45 -2.42 -19.89
CA GLY A 182 -5.82 -3.43 -20.73
C GLY A 182 -4.30 -3.40 -20.79
N ARG A 183 -3.64 -2.70 -19.85
CA ARG A 183 -2.18 -2.69 -19.74
C ARG A 183 -1.68 -4.00 -19.15
N SER A 184 -0.67 -4.61 -19.76
CA SER A 184 0.02 -5.76 -19.15
C SER A 184 0.95 -5.30 -18.05
N ILE A 185 0.90 -5.97 -16.90
CA ILE A 185 1.79 -5.73 -15.76
C ILE A 185 3.15 -6.42 -15.98
N GLN A 186 3.16 -7.49 -16.80
CA GLN A 186 4.35 -8.36 -16.96
C GLN A 186 5.56 -7.59 -17.49
N ALA A 187 6.65 -7.64 -16.73
CA ALA A 187 7.96 -7.02 -17.02
C ALA A 187 7.97 -5.47 -17.10
N THR A 188 6.81 -4.81 -16.98
CA THR A 188 6.69 -3.34 -17.04
C THR A 188 6.37 -2.74 -15.69
N GLY A 189 5.65 -3.47 -14.84
CA GLY A 189 5.14 -2.98 -13.57
C GLY A 189 4.12 -1.86 -13.72
N ILE A 190 3.77 -1.27 -12.58
CA ILE A 190 2.92 -0.09 -12.49
C ILE A 190 3.82 1.13 -12.26
N GLN A 191 3.64 2.14 -13.08
CA GLN A 191 4.36 3.41 -12.94
C GLN A 191 3.63 4.32 -11.96
N PRO A 192 4.31 4.94 -10.99
CA PRO A 192 3.67 5.90 -10.11
C PRO A 192 3.23 7.14 -10.89
N THR A 193 2.13 7.75 -10.46
CA THR A 193 1.66 9.04 -11.00
C THR A 193 2.65 10.16 -10.66
N ILE A 194 3.21 10.11 -9.45
CA ILE A 194 4.24 11.04 -8.97
C ILE A 194 5.45 10.23 -8.55
N GLN A 195 6.55 10.41 -9.27
CA GLN A 195 7.78 9.69 -8.96
C GLN A 195 8.52 10.38 -7.81
N VAL A 196 8.72 9.64 -6.71
CA VAL A 196 9.43 10.10 -5.52
C VAL A 196 10.41 9.02 -5.08
N SER A 197 11.66 9.37 -4.94
CA SER A 197 12.69 8.45 -4.43
C SER A 197 12.48 8.12 -2.95
N GLY A 198 12.81 6.89 -2.57
CA GLY A 198 12.86 6.50 -1.17
C GLY A 198 14.02 7.17 -0.43
N GLY A 199 13.99 7.08 0.90
CA GLY A 199 15.00 7.67 1.79
C GLY A 199 14.40 8.70 2.74
N GLU A 200 15.27 9.39 3.46
CA GLU A 200 14.88 10.49 4.33
C GLU A 200 14.47 11.71 3.50
N ALA A 201 13.52 12.49 4.00
CA ALA A 201 13.14 13.74 3.39
C ALA A 201 14.31 14.75 3.54
N LEU A 202 14.71 15.33 2.43
CA LEU A 202 15.67 16.46 2.45
C LEU A 202 14.91 17.71 2.95
N ILE A 203 14.83 17.85 4.26
CA ILE A 203 14.37 19.10 4.87
C ILE A 203 15.63 19.97 5.00
N GLU A 204 15.78 20.93 4.10
CA GLU A 204 16.81 21.94 4.28
C GLU A 204 16.57 22.66 5.61
N SER A 205 17.53 22.57 6.53
CA SER A 205 17.52 23.41 7.70
C SER A 205 17.65 24.86 7.19
N ASP A 206 16.58 25.62 7.28
CA ASP A 206 16.63 27.04 6.95
C ASP A 206 17.57 27.74 7.95
N THR A 207 18.79 27.99 7.51
CA THR A 207 19.82 28.68 8.30
C THR A 207 19.59 30.18 8.36
N ARG A 208 18.52 30.69 7.73
CA ARG A 208 18.16 32.09 7.81
C ARG A 208 17.64 32.43 9.19
N VAL A 209 18.11 33.55 9.72
CA VAL A 209 17.62 34.09 11.00
C VAL A 209 16.16 34.47 10.82
N ARG A 210 15.27 33.88 11.66
CA ARG A 210 13.85 34.20 11.71
C ARG A 210 13.60 35.23 12.80
N GLU A 211 12.46 35.91 12.78
CA GLU A 211 12.01 36.81 13.82
C GLU A 211 12.07 36.16 15.21
N ALA A 212 11.69 34.89 15.31
CA ALA A 212 11.73 34.10 16.54
C ALA A 212 13.15 33.87 17.10
N ASP A 213 14.18 34.00 16.26
CA ASP A 213 15.58 33.83 16.65
C ASP A 213 16.22 35.16 17.09
N LEU A 214 15.50 36.30 16.97
CA LEU A 214 15.99 37.60 17.36
C LEU A 214 15.89 37.84 18.88
N PRO A 215 16.90 38.49 19.49
CA PRO A 215 16.80 38.90 20.89
C PRO A 215 15.60 39.84 21.12
N LYS A 216 14.71 39.52 22.04
CA LYS A 216 13.49 40.28 22.36
C LYS A 216 12.38 40.24 21.29
N HIS A 217 12.29 39.16 20.49
CA HIS A 217 11.10 38.93 19.65
C HIS A 217 9.80 38.90 20.49
N LEU A 218 8.68 39.25 19.88
CA LEU A 218 7.38 39.17 20.53
C LEU A 218 6.87 37.74 20.48
N GLU A 219 6.60 37.15 21.66
CA GLU A 219 6.02 35.81 21.75
C GLU A 219 4.59 35.79 21.19
N ASN A 220 4.28 34.78 20.35
CA ASN A 220 2.94 34.54 19.88
C ASN A 220 2.22 33.61 20.85
N ALA A 221 1.38 34.15 21.72
CA ALA A 221 0.63 33.41 22.74
C ALA A 221 -0.43 32.42 22.18
N GLY A 222 -0.59 32.32 20.85
CA GLY A 222 -1.57 31.47 20.16
C GLY A 222 -0.96 30.40 19.26
N ALA A 223 0.34 30.15 19.31
CA ALA A 223 0.98 29.08 18.53
C ALA A 223 0.65 27.72 19.18
N GLU A 224 -0.40 27.07 18.68
CA GLU A 224 -0.68 25.68 19.01
C GLU A 224 0.42 24.80 18.39
N ASP A 225 1.03 23.95 19.21
CA ASP A 225 1.97 22.91 18.80
C ASP A 225 1.20 21.76 18.14
N ILE A 226 1.01 21.87 16.82
CA ILE A 226 -0.03 21.14 16.06
C ILE A 226 0.38 19.68 15.72
N THR A 227 1.59 19.23 16.08
CA THR A 227 2.07 17.91 15.66
C THR A 227 2.82 17.18 16.75
N SER A 228 2.38 15.94 17.07
CA SER A 228 3.16 15.12 18.01
C SER A 228 4.56 14.84 17.41
N GLU A 229 5.61 15.00 18.18
CA GLU A 229 7.02 14.80 17.77
C GLU A 229 7.26 13.47 17.04
N ARG A 230 6.56 12.40 17.41
CA ARG A 230 6.67 11.06 16.77
C ARG A 230 6.20 11.04 15.33
N VAL A 231 5.13 11.76 15.01
CA VAL A 231 4.56 11.78 13.66
C VAL A 231 5.44 12.63 12.76
N VAL A 232 5.93 13.77 13.25
CA VAL A 232 6.89 14.62 12.53
C VAL A 232 8.16 13.81 12.22
N ASP A 233 8.72 13.14 13.22
CA ASP A 233 9.93 12.31 13.07
C ASP A 233 9.74 11.19 12.02
N ARG A 234 8.58 10.53 11.97
CA ARG A 234 8.27 9.52 10.97
C ARG A 234 8.13 10.11 9.56
N LEU A 235 7.43 11.23 9.42
CA LEU A 235 7.24 11.89 8.12
C LEU A 235 8.57 12.40 7.56
N THR A 236 9.44 12.93 8.42
CA THR A 236 10.76 13.42 8.00
C THR A 236 11.72 12.30 7.61
N LYS A 237 11.59 11.13 8.21
CA LYS A 237 12.40 9.94 7.88
C LYS A 237 11.93 9.17 6.65
N ASP A 238 10.75 9.47 6.12
CA ASP A 238 10.14 8.78 4.98
C ASP A 238 9.66 9.81 3.93
N ASN A 239 10.52 10.12 2.97
CA ASN A 239 10.25 11.09 1.92
C ASN A 239 8.96 10.80 1.13
N GLN A 240 8.72 9.53 0.77
CA GLN A 240 7.52 9.14 0.03
C GLN A 240 6.26 9.33 0.87
N LEU A 241 6.31 8.98 2.15
CA LEU A 241 5.20 9.16 3.09
C LEU A 241 4.91 10.65 3.30
N LEU A 242 5.95 11.49 3.44
CA LEU A 242 5.80 12.93 3.56
C LEU A 242 5.11 13.54 2.32
N HIS A 243 5.53 13.14 1.12
CA HIS A 243 4.88 13.61 -0.12
C HIS A 243 3.42 13.20 -0.21
N ALA A 244 3.09 11.95 0.14
CA ALA A 244 1.72 11.46 0.18
C ALA A 244 0.85 12.24 1.18
N TYR A 245 1.38 12.47 2.37
CA TYR A 245 0.70 13.26 3.40
C TYR A 245 0.45 14.70 2.93
N ASN A 246 1.47 15.37 2.39
CA ASN A 246 1.36 16.74 1.90
C ASN A 246 0.37 16.87 0.74
N LEU A 247 0.33 15.89 -0.18
CA LEU A 247 -0.65 15.86 -1.27
C LEU A 247 -2.08 15.81 -0.73
N LEU A 248 -2.37 14.91 0.23
CA LEU A 248 -3.69 14.83 0.86
C LEU A 248 -4.05 16.09 1.61
N ARG A 249 -3.10 16.70 2.31
CA ARG A 249 -3.30 17.99 3.00
C ARG A 249 -3.62 19.11 2.02
N GLY A 250 -2.90 19.19 0.91
CA GLY A 250 -3.19 20.16 -0.16
C GLY A 250 -4.59 19.97 -0.73
N ALA A 251 -4.99 18.73 -1.04
CA ALA A 251 -6.33 18.40 -1.53
C ALA A 251 -7.43 18.83 -0.54
N GLN A 252 -7.24 18.59 0.77
CA GLN A 252 -8.18 19.01 1.82
C GLN A 252 -8.37 20.52 1.91
N LEU A 253 -7.28 21.29 1.69
CA LEU A 253 -7.34 22.76 1.75
C LEU A 253 -8.02 23.37 0.52
N LEU A 254 -7.86 22.72 -0.65
CA LEU A 254 -8.47 23.19 -1.90
C LEU A 254 -9.95 22.79 -2.04
N ALA A 255 -10.42 21.79 -1.31
CA ALA A 255 -11.80 21.31 -1.33
C ALA A 255 -12.73 22.07 -0.35
N ARG A 256 -12.21 23.02 0.42
CA ARG A 256 -12.96 23.90 1.32
C ARG A 256 -13.51 25.13 0.58
#